data_000138d561204d71100e10ba133375fd
#
_entry.id   000138d561204d71100e10ba133375fd
#
_cell.length_a   1.000
_cell.length_b   1.000
_cell.length_c   1.000
_cell.angle_alpha   90.00
_cell.angle_beta   90.00
_cell.angle_gamma   90.00
#
_symmetry.space_group_name_H-M   'P 1'
#
loop_
_entity.id
_entity.type
_entity.pdbx_description
1 polymer ?
#
loop_
_entity_poly.entity_id
_entity_poly.type
_entity_poly.pdbx_seq_one_letter_code
_entity_poly.pdbx_strand_id
1 'polypeptide(L)'
;MGSIANLITRRWVAGLIALVAIFGASAVIGIVGQAEGPPTAVAALPDGTDSKAAAELRAELPEAEGSAAVVLYSSDEPLTPEQLAVVEEQSRTLPGATGAPPVVAEDGTAATVFIPVNTSDAVETAEVVGDLREAAKADLPDGLTAQVTGPAAIQADLAAVFDG
;
A
#
# COMPACT_ATOMS: atom_id res chain seq x y z
N MET A 1 48.65 34.10 6.24
CA MET A 1 47.38 33.39 5.87
C MET A 1 47.42 32.75 4.48
N GLY A 2 48.59 32.53 3.88
CA GLY A 2 48.71 32.01 2.50
C GLY A 2 48.99 30.51 2.34
N SER A 3 49.24 29.76 3.44
CA SER A 3 49.62 28.36 3.33
C SER A 3 48.45 27.37 3.06
N ILE A 4 47.25 27.65 3.55
CA ILE A 4 46.13 26.75 3.44
C ILE A 4 45.53 26.82 2.02
N ALA A 5 45.44 28.04 1.44
CA ALA A 5 44.91 28.23 0.09
C ALA A 5 45.77 27.54 -0.98
N ASN A 6 47.11 27.55 -0.83
CA ASN A 6 48.01 26.90 -1.77
C ASN A 6 48.06 25.37 -1.64
N LEU A 7 47.63 24.82 -0.49
CA LEU A 7 47.50 23.37 -0.29
C LEU A 7 46.26 22.82 -1.01
N ILE A 8 45.15 23.58 -1.02
CA ILE A 8 43.87 23.17 -1.62
C ILE A 8 43.93 23.23 -3.15
N THR A 9 44.74 24.13 -3.74
CA THR A 9 44.87 24.28 -5.19
C THR A 9 45.72 23.20 -5.88
N ARG A 10 46.41 22.37 -5.12
CA ARG A 10 47.18 21.26 -5.68
C ARG A 10 46.25 20.15 -6.07
N ARG A 11 46.13 19.84 -7.36
CA ARG A 11 45.17 18.87 -7.96
C ARG A 11 45.05 17.55 -7.19
N TRP A 12 46.16 17.04 -6.67
CA TRP A 12 46.18 15.79 -5.90
C TRP A 12 45.60 15.97 -4.49
N VAL A 13 45.86 17.10 -3.85
CA VAL A 13 45.31 17.40 -2.52
C VAL A 13 43.81 17.69 -2.58
N ALA A 14 43.38 18.39 -3.60
CA ALA A 14 41.94 18.59 -3.86
C ALA A 14 41.19 17.25 -4.09
N GLY A 15 41.80 16.33 -4.86
CA GLY A 15 41.26 14.99 -5.05
C GLY A 15 41.16 14.18 -3.74
N LEU A 16 42.19 14.29 -2.89
CA LEU A 16 42.21 13.60 -1.61
C LEU A 16 41.18 14.16 -0.63
N ILE A 17 41.03 15.49 -0.60
CA ILE A 17 39.97 16.15 0.21
C ILE A 17 38.60 15.74 -0.25
N ALA A 18 38.32 15.70 -1.58
CA ALA A 18 37.06 15.27 -2.14
C ALA A 18 36.75 13.80 -1.77
N LEU A 19 37.79 12.93 -1.82
CA LEU A 19 37.65 11.53 -1.47
C LEU A 19 37.34 11.34 0.02
N VAL A 20 38.04 12.07 0.90
CA VAL A 20 37.77 12.06 2.35
C VAL A 20 36.35 12.62 2.64
N ALA A 21 35.91 13.65 1.94
CA ALA A 21 34.57 14.20 2.10
C ALA A 21 33.48 13.18 1.70
N ILE A 22 33.69 12.48 0.58
CA ILE A 22 32.75 11.43 0.12
C ILE A 22 32.71 10.26 1.10
N PHE A 23 33.88 9.77 1.53
CA PHE A 23 33.92 8.69 2.50
C PHE A 23 33.39 9.10 3.87
N GLY A 24 33.64 10.35 4.31
CA GLY A 24 33.10 10.89 5.54
C GLY A 24 31.56 11.01 5.48
N ALA A 25 31.02 11.52 4.39
CA ALA A 25 29.57 11.60 4.18
C ALA A 25 28.91 10.19 4.14
N SER A 26 29.55 9.24 3.44
CA SER A 26 29.07 7.85 3.39
C SER A 26 29.12 7.17 4.76
N ALA A 27 30.15 7.43 5.55
CA ALA A 27 30.27 6.89 6.91
C ALA A 27 29.19 7.48 7.85
N VAL A 28 28.91 8.78 7.74
CA VAL A 28 27.83 9.41 8.52
C VAL A 28 26.48 8.81 8.17
N ILE A 29 26.17 8.61 6.89
CA ILE A 29 24.92 7.96 6.44
C ILE A 29 24.88 6.51 6.93
N GLY A 30 26.02 5.79 6.92
CA GLY A 30 26.09 4.40 7.38
C GLY A 30 25.98 4.23 8.89
N ILE A 31 26.42 5.21 9.71
CA ILE A 31 26.38 5.16 11.17
C ILE A 31 25.08 5.73 11.73
N VAL A 32 24.59 6.84 11.15
CA VAL A 32 23.37 7.50 11.60
C VAL A 32 22.12 6.81 11.05
N GLY A 33 22.28 5.93 10.06
CA GLY A 33 21.17 5.33 9.32
C GLY A 33 20.56 6.33 8.33
N GLN A 34 19.82 5.81 7.39
CA GLN A 34 18.86 6.64 6.66
C GLN A 34 17.84 7.10 7.69
N ALA A 35 17.51 8.39 7.71
CA ALA A 35 16.34 8.84 8.45
C ALA A 35 15.22 7.86 8.08
N GLU A 36 14.69 7.16 9.08
CA GLU A 36 13.49 6.35 8.89
C GLU A 36 12.52 7.18 8.06
N GLY A 37 11.90 6.57 7.06
CA GLY A 37 11.10 7.26 6.05
C GLY A 37 10.15 8.30 6.63
N PRO A 38 9.49 9.14 5.84
CA PRO A 38 8.71 10.26 6.34
C PRO A 38 7.89 9.79 7.53
N PRO A 39 7.88 10.56 8.64
CA PRO A 39 7.22 10.13 9.86
C PRO A 39 5.83 9.67 9.46
N THR A 40 5.52 8.41 9.73
CA THR A 40 4.18 7.87 9.48
C THR A 40 3.19 8.88 10.04
N ALA A 41 2.04 9.07 9.40
CA ALA A 41 1.02 10.01 9.87
C ALA A 41 0.76 9.88 11.38
N VAL A 42 1.04 8.70 11.94
CA VAL A 42 0.99 8.36 13.37
C VAL A 42 2.06 9.07 14.19
N ALA A 43 3.30 9.17 13.70
CA ALA A 43 4.39 9.84 14.42
C ALA A 43 4.21 11.37 14.49
N ALA A 44 3.39 11.93 13.62
CA ALA A 44 3.03 13.35 13.63
C ALA A 44 1.87 13.67 14.59
N LEU A 45 1.22 12.68 15.20
CA LEU A 45 0.12 12.88 16.13
C LEU A 45 0.66 13.29 17.49
N PRO A 46 0.05 14.30 18.17
CA PRO A 46 0.44 14.70 19.52
C PRO A 46 0.29 13.54 20.52
N ASP A 47 1.23 13.44 21.46
CA ASP A 47 1.17 12.45 22.52
C ASP A 47 -0.09 12.63 23.40
N GLY A 48 -0.70 11.51 23.80
CA GLY A 48 -1.87 11.50 24.67
C GLY A 48 -3.20 11.78 23.96
N THR A 49 -3.23 11.76 22.63
CA THR A 49 -4.50 11.82 21.89
C THR A 49 -5.09 10.42 21.64
N ASP A 50 -6.43 10.33 21.64
CA ASP A 50 -7.12 9.08 21.29
C ASP A 50 -6.74 8.56 19.91
N SER A 51 -6.45 9.47 18.99
CA SER A 51 -5.97 9.12 17.62
C SER A 51 -4.63 8.42 17.65
N LYS A 52 -3.69 8.81 18.53
CA LYS A 52 -2.40 8.14 18.67
C LYS A 52 -2.57 6.77 19.32
N ALA A 53 -3.37 6.67 20.37
CA ALA A 53 -3.69 5.39 21.02
C ALA A 53 -4.37 4.41 20.05
N ALA A 54 -5.30 4.88 19.23
CA ALA A 54 -5.93 4.06 18.20
C ALA A 54 -4.93 3.59 17.11
N ALA A 55 -3.99 4.45 16.74
CA ALA A 55 -2.97 4.12 15.75
C ALA A 55 -1.94 3.12 16.32
N GLU A 56 -1.57 3.24 17.59
CA GLU A 56 -0.70 2.28 18.28
C GLU A 56 -1.37 0.91 18.40
N LEU A 57 -2.64 0.86 18.81
CA LEU A 57 -3.42 -0.38 18.83
C LEU A 57 -3.56 -1.02 17.43
N ARG A 58 -3.72 -0.20 16.40
CA ARG A 58 -3.75 -0.69 15.02
C ARG A 58 -2.42 -1.30 14.60
N ALA A 59 -1.29 -0.72 15.02
CA ALA A 59 0.04 -1.24 14.71
C ALA A 59 0.34 -2.60 15.38
N GLU A 60 -0.39 -2.94 16.44
CA GLU A 60 -0.30 -4.26 17.10
C GLU A 60 -1.08 -5.36 16.37
N LEU A 61 -1.94 -4.98 15.41
CA LEU A 61 -2.68 -5.97 14.61
C LEU A 61 -1.76 -6.61 13.57
N PRO A 62 -1.83 -7.94 13.35
CA PRO A 62 -0.98 -8.67 12.42
C PRO A 62 -1.04 -8.17 10.96
N GLU A 63 -2.08 -7.43 10.61
CA GLU A 63 -2.36 -6.91 9.26
C GLU A 63 -2.11 -5.39 9.13
N ALA A 64 -1.42 -4.79 10.11
CA ALA A 64 -1.25 -3.32 10.18
C ALA A 64 -0.36 -2.74 9.09
N GLU A 65 0.51 -3.53 8.48
CA GLU A 65 1.47 -3.09 7.46
C GLU A 65 0.93 -3.17 6.02
N GLY A 66 -0.25 -3.77 5.84
CA GLY A 66 -0.89 -3.93 4.55
C GLY A 66 -2.00 -2.92 4.27
N SER A 67 -2.35 -2.83 3.01
CA SER A 67 -3.57 -2.17 2.54
C SER A 67 -4.63 -3.23 2.29
N ALA A 68 -5.88 -2.81 2.07
CA ALA A 68 -6.94 -3.72 1.70
C ALA A 68 -7.63 -3.26 0.42
N ALA A 69 -7.96 -4.22 -0.44
CA ALA A 69 -8.92 -4.04 -1.50
C ALA A 69 -10.28 -4.58 -1.05
N VAL A 70 -11.34 -3.97 -1.52
CA VAL A 70 -12.72 -4.40 -1.29
C VAL A 70 -13.35 -4.68 -2.64
N VAL A 71 -13.79 -5.90 -2.83
CA VAL A 71 -14.57 -6.27 -4.01
C VAL A 71 -16.04 -6.11 -3.65
N LEU A 72 -16.71 -5.18 -4.33
CA LEU A 72 -18.14 -4.92 -4.19
C LEU A 72 -18.87 -5.62 -5.33
N TYR A 73 -19.74 -6.54 -4.99
CA TYR A 73 -20.72 -7.14 -5.89
C TYR A 73 -22.06 -6.45 -5.71
N SER A 74 -22.72 -6.08 -6.80
CA SER A 74 -24.03 -5.41 -6.73
C SER A 74 -24.94 -5.84 -7.87
N SER A 75 -26.24 -5.82 -7.58
CA SER A 75 -27.34 -6.09 -8.50
C SER A 75 -28.46 -5.08 -8.29
N ASP A 76 -29.28 -4.85 -9.31
CA ASP A 76 -30.48 -3.98 -9.22
C ASP A 76 -31.57 -4.60 -8.34
N GLU A 77 -31.56 -5.92 -8.16
CA GLU A 77 -32.50 -6.68 -7.34
C GLU A 77 -31.73 -7.44 -6.25
N PRO A 78 -32.39 -7.94 -5.19
CA PRO A 78 -31.75 -8.77 -4.19
C PRO A 78 -31.01 -9.95 -4.82
N LEU A 79 -29.77 -10.18 -4.36
CA LEU A 79 -28.89 -11.22 -4.86
C LEU A 79 -29.57 -12.60 -4.79
N THR A 80 -29.59 -13.28 -5.91
CA THR A 80 -30.10 -14.65 -5.98
C THR A 80 -29.17 -15.63 -5.27
N PRO A 81 -29.65 -16.82 -4.87
CA PRO A 81 -28.78 -17.85 -4.29
C PRO A 81 -27.62 -18.26 -5.19
N GLU A 82 -27.81 -18.22 -6.52
CA GLU A 82 -26.76 -18.49 -7.52
C GLU A 82 -25.68 -17.40 -7.50
N GLN A 83 -26.08 -16.13 -7.49
CA GLN A 83 -25.15 -15.00 -7.39
C GLN A 83 -24.38 -15.01 -6.06
N LEU A 84 -25.05 -15.30 -4.94
CA LEU A 84 -24.39 -15.45 -3.64
C LEU A 84 -23.38 -16.61 -3.63
N ALA A 85 -23.71 -17.73 -4.25
CA ALA A 85 -22.78 -18.85 -4.35
C ALA A 85 -21.51 -18.48 -5.14
N VAL A 86 -21.63 -17.69 -6.22
CA VAL A 86 -20.48 -17.17 -6.96
C VAL A 86 -19.66 -16.22 -6.09
N VAL A 87 -20.27 -15.31 -5.35
CA VAL A 87 -19.56 -14.40 -4.43
C VAL A 87 -18.83 -15.17 -3.33
N GLU A 88 -19.45 -16.21 -2.76
CA GLU A 88 -18.80 -17.09 -1.78
C GLU A 88 -17.63 -17.87 -2.38
N GLU A 89 -17.73 -18.35 -3.60
CA GLU A 89 -16.63 -19.03 -4.29
C GLU A 89 -15.49 -18.04 -4.58
N GLN A 90 -15.81 -16.87 -5.08
CA GLN A 90 -14.81 -15.84 -5.33
C GLN A 90 -14.13 -15.36 -4.03
N SER A 91 -14.81 -15.35 -2.90
CA SER A 91 -14.19 -15.04 -1.61
C SER A 91 -13.07 -16.02 -1.20
N ARG A 92 -12.99 -17.18 -1.85
CA ARG A 92 -11.97 -18.21 -1.63
C ARG A 92 -10.92 -18.27 -2.74
N THR A 93 -11.30 -17.90 -3.97
CA THR A 93 -10.50 -18.13 -5.19
C THR A 93 -9.84 -16.88 -5.75
N LEU A 94 -10.33 -15.69 -5.41
CA LEU A 94 -9.72 -14.44 -5.85
C LEU A 94 -8.26 -14.31 -5.41
N PRO A 95 -7.40 -13.65 -6.20
CA PRO A 95 -6.02 -13.37 -5.80
C PRO A 95 -5.96 -12.68 -4.43
N GLY A 96 -5.22 -13.26 -3.49
CA GLY A 96 -5.12 -12.75 -2.12
C GLY A 96 -6.30 -13.04 -1.20
N ALA A 97 -7.31 -13.80 -1.66
CA ALA A 97 -8.46 -14.16 -0.85
C ALA A 97 -8.08 -14.98 0.39
N THR A 98 -8.69 -14.67 1.52
CA THR A 98 -8.49 -15.40 2.79
C THR A 98 -9.57 -16.45 3.06
N GLY A 99 -10.59 -16.51 2.21
CA GLY A 99 -11.78 -17.37 2.43
C GLY A 99 -12.72 -16.81 3.50
N ALA A 100 -12.56 -15.55 3.89
CA ALA A 100 -13.51 -14.91 4.78
C ALA A 100 -14.90 -14.82 4.12
N PRO A 101 -15.99 -15.05 4.86
CA PRO A 101 -17.32 -14.98 4.30
C PRO A 101 -17.62 -13.55 3.79
N PRO A 102 -18.34 -13.40 2.65
CA PRO A 102 -18.77 -12.10 2.17
C PRO A 102 -19.73 -11.45 3.16
N VAL A 103 -19.67 -10.12 3.23
CA VAL A 103 -20.62 -9.32 4.00
C VAL A 103 -21.73 -8.86 3.07
N VAL A 104 -22.94 -9.35 3.29
CA VAL A 104 -24.11 -9.00 2.49
C VAL A 104 -24.82 -7.78 3.08
N ALA A 105 -25.25 -6.85 2.24
CA ALA A 105 -26.01 -5.67 2.65
C ALA A 105 -27.39 -6.07 3.21
N GLU A 106 -27.96 -5.23 4.07
CA GLU A 106 -29.26 -5.51 4.73
C GLU A 106 -30.41 -5.68 3.73
N ASP A 107 -30.37 -4.96 2.61
CA ASP A 107 -31.35 -5.04 1.53
C ASP A 107 -31.11 -6.22 0.55
N GLY A 108 -30.01 -6.92 0.75
CA GLY A 108 -29.60 -8.06 -0.07
C GLY A 108 -29.12 -7.72 -1.48
N THR A 109 -29.04 -6.44 -1.87
CA THR A 109 -28.70 -6.03 -3.24
C THR A 109 -27.19 -5.98 -3.50
N ALA A 110 -26.38 -6.07 -2.45
CA ALA A 110 -24.93 -6.02 -2.57
C ALA A 110 -24.24 -6.98 -1.58
N ALA A 111 -23.01 -7.37 -1.95
CA ALA A 111 -22.12 -8.12 -1.07
C ALA A 111 -20.68 -7.61 -1.22
N THR A 112 -19.91 -7.63 -0.14
CA THR A 112 -18.50 -7.21 -0.14
C THR A 112 -17.59 -8.34 0.29
N VAL A 113 -16.43 -8.44 -0.39
CA VAL A 113 -15.35 -9.34 -0.05
C VAL A 113 -14.10 -8.49 0.24
N PHE A 114 -13.46 -8.72 1.39
CA PHE A 114 -12.25 -8.03 1.79
C PHE A 114 -11.02 -8.86 1.40
N ILE A 115 -10.11 -8.24 0.67
CA ILE A 115 -8.88 -8.86 0.20
C ILE A 115 -7.70 -8.08 0.80
N PRO A 116 -6.92 -8.67 1.71
CA PRO A 116 -5.70 -8.03 2.21
C PRO A 116 -4.64 -7.95 1.10
N VAL A 117 -4.02 -6.80 0.98
CA VAL A 117 -2.91 -6.54 0.04
C VAL A 117 -1.66 -6.29 0.87
N ASN A 118 -0.79 -7.29 0.94
CA ASN A 118 0.37 -7.32 1.82
C ASN A 118 1.62 -6.72 1.15
N THR A 119 1.46 -5.65 0.39
CA THR A 119 2.57 -4.90 -0.20
C THR A 119 2.39 -3.41 0.06
N SER A 120 3.49 -2.70 0.23
CA SER A 120 3.56 -1.24 0.32
C SER A 120 4.16 -0.62 -0.94
N ASP A 121 4.62 -1.43 -1.89
CA ASP A 121 5.12 -0.96 -3.18
C ASP A 121 3.95 -0.57 -4.10
N ALA A 122 4.01 0.63 -4.69
CA ALA A 122 2.92 1.17 -5.49
C ALA A 122 2.72 0.41 -6.80
N VAL A 123 3.79 -0.06 -7.43
CA VAL A 123 3.74 -0.81 -8.70
C VAL A 123 3.16 -2.19 -8.46
N GLU A 124 3.66 -2.89 -7.43
CA GLU A 124 3.16 -4.20 -7.05
C GLU A 124 1.68 -4.12 -6.60
N THR A 125 1.30 -3.06 -5.86
CA THR A 125 -0.11 -2.82 -5.50
C THR A 125 -0.98 -2.64 -6.75
N ALA A 126 -0.50 -1.90 -7.74
CA ALA A 126 -1.24 -1.69 -8.99
C ALA A 126 -1.42 -2.99 -9.79
N GLU A 127 -0.41 -3.85 -9.85
CA GLU A 127 -0.49 -5.17 -10.48
C GLU A 127 -1.52 -6.06 -9.76
N VAL A 128 -1.41 -6.20 -8.44
CA VAL A 128 -2.34 -7.00 -7.62
C VAL A 128 -3.79 -6.52 -7.79
N VAL A 129 -4.01 -5.21 -7.77
CA VAL A 129 -5.36 -4.64 -7.97
C VAL A 129 -5.85 -4.85 -9.40
N GLY A 130 -4.96 -4.80 -10.39
CA GLY A 130 -5.26 -5.11 -11.79
C GLY A 130 -5.76 -6.54 -11.96
N ASP A 131 -5.00 -7.50 -11.46
CA ASP A 131 -5.36 -8.93 -11.49
C ASP A 131 -6.67 -9.20 -10.75
N LEU A 132 -6.86 -8.54 -9.60
CA LEU A 132 -8.10 -8.65 -8.82
C LEU A 132 -9.31 -8.11 -9.59
N ARG A 133 -9.16 -7.01 -10.33
CA ARG A 133 -10.22 -6.43 -11.17
C ARG A 133 -10.63 -7.34 -12.32
N GLU A 134 -9.67 -8.02 -12.93
CA GLU A 134 -9.94 -9.00 -14.00
C GLU A 134 -10.62 -10.24 -13.42
N ALA A 135 -10.06 -10.81 -12.36
CA ALA A 135 -10.59 -12.00 -11.72
C ALA A 135 -12.01 -11.80 -11.16
N ALA A 136 -12.26 -10.65 -10.52
CA ALA A 136 -13.58 -10.36 -9.93
C ALA A 136 -14.69 -10.21 -10.98
N LYS A 137 -14.35 -9.84 -12.22
CA LYS A 137 -15.32 -9.70 -13.33
C LYS A 137 -15.47 -10.98 -14.15
N ALA A 138 -14.62 -11.96 -13.92
CA ALA A 138 -14.69 -13.21 -14.66
C ALA A 138 -15.90 -14.05 -14.21
N ASP A 139 -16.58 -14.65 -15.18
CA ASP A 139 -17.65 -15.64 -14.98
C ASP A 139 -18.80 -15.18 -14.06
N LEU A 140 -19.15 -13.87 -14.08
CA LEU A 140 -20.28 -13.34 -13.32
C LEU A 140 -21.61 -13.75 -13.96
N PRO A 141 -22.60 -14.17 -13.16
CA PRO A 141 -23.98 -14.38 -13.63
C PRO A 141 -24.62 -13.08 -14.12
N ASP A 142 -25.62 -13.21 -14.97
CA ASP A 142 -26.40 -12.09 -15.47
C ASP A 142 -26.95 -11.23 -14.31
N GLY A 143 -26.87 -9.91 -14.47
CA GLY A 143 -27.35 -8.94 -13.48
C GLY A 143 -26.44 -8.71 -12.29
N LEU A 144 -25.33 -9.48 -12.13
CA LEU A 144 -24.33 -9.24 -11.10
C LEU A 144 -23.16 -8.41 -11.68
N THR A 145 -22.79 -7.36 -10.98
CA THR A 145 -21.62 -6.54 -11.32
C THR A 145 -20.59 -6.60 -10.20
N ALA A 146 -19.30 -6.52 -10.57
CA ALA A 146 -18.20 -6.47 -9.60
C ALA A 146 -17.34 -5.22 -9.80
N GLN A 147 -17.00 -4.56 -8.70
CA GLN A 147 -16.11 -3.40 -8.67
C GLN A 147 -15.09 -3.58 -7.56
N VAL A 148 -13.82 -3.22 -7.84
CA VAL A 148 -12.75 -3.24 -6.84
C VAL A 148 -12.48 -1.82 -6.38
N THR A 149 -12.56 -1.61 -5.07
CA THR A 149 -12.37 -0.34 -4.38
C THR A 149 -11.53 -0.53 -3.11
N GLY A 150 -11.49 0.45 -2.25
CA GLY A 150 -10.73 0.39 -1.00
C GLY A 150 -9.36 1.07 -1.10
N PRO A 151 -8.62 1.15 0.01
CA PRO A 151 -7.34 1.86 0.06
C PRO A 151 -6.32 1.39 -0.98
N ALA A 152 -6.20 0.08 -1.19
CA ALA A 152 -5.28 -0.47 -2.19
C ALA A 152 -5.65 -0.06 -3.62
N ALA A 153 -6.95 -0.08 -3.96
CA ALA A 153 -7.43 0.32 -5.27
C ALA A 153 -7.21 1.81 -5.54
N ILE A 154 -7.41 2.67 -4.53
CA ILE A 154 -7.13 4.11 -4.61
C ILE A 154 -5.64 4.36 -4.83
N GLN A 155 -4.76 3.63 -4.13
CA GLN A 155 -3.31 3.73 -4.33
C GLN A 155 -2.89 3.32 -5.74
N ALA A 156 -3.45 2.22 -6.25
CA ALA A 156 -3.21 1.76 -7.62
C ALA A 156 -3.65 2.79 -8.67
N ASP A 157 -4.82 3.39 -8.49
CA ASP A 157 -5.33 4.41 -9.41
C ASP A 157 -4.51 5.71 -9.37
N LEU A 158 -4.03 6.10 -8.17
CA LEU A 158 -3.11 7.24 -8.04
C LEU A 158 -1.78 6.97 -8.73
N ALA A 159 -1.19 5.78 -8.56
CA ALA A 159 0.05 5.41 -9.23
C ALA A 159 -0.08 5.48 -10.76
N ALA A 160 -1.19 4.97 -11.31
CA ALA A 160 -1.45 4.99 -12.74
C ALA A 160 -1.56 6.41 -13.34
N VAL A 161 -1.98 7.41 -12.54
CA VAL A 161 -2.03 8.82 -12.99
C VAL A 161 -0.64 9.44 -13.11
N PHE A 162 0.33 8.99 -12.32
CA PHE A 162 1.70 9.54 -12.33
C PHE A 162 2.63 8.85 -13.32
N ASP A 163 2.27 7.69 -13.84
CA ASP A 163 3.05 6.92 -14.83
C ASP A 163 2.66 7.24 -16.30
N GLY A 164 1.72 8.18 -16.52
CA GLY A 164 1.16 8.55 -17.83
C GLY A 164 1.81 9.81 -18.48
#